data_65361c467b4ebc96defa1b30acec28aa
#
_entry.id   65361c467b4ebc96defa1b30acec28aa
#
_cell.length_a   1.000
_cell.length_b   1.000
_cell.length_c   1.000
_cell.angle_alpha   90.00
_cell.angle_beta   90.00
_cell.angle_gamma   90.00
#
_symmetry.space_group_name_H-M   'P 1'
#
loop_
_entity.id
_entity.type
_entity.pdbx_description
1 polymer ?
#
loop_
_entity_poly.entity_id
_entity_poly.type
_entity_poly.pdbx_seq_one_letter_code
_entity_poly.pdbx_strand_id
1 'polypeptide(L)'
;MRDRPIVLYLVATVCGVGALIANSALHALWPEWHWHHEPLHSTIEAVGGLVAVATGIVLLQTRDDIAAGRYRMLAAGFLGMGILEEFHAIVPPGNGFVLFRNLAS
;
A
#
# COMPACT_ATOMS: atom_id res chain seq x y z
N MET A 1 -3.50 -29.17 4.28
CA MET A 1 -2.80 -27.89 4.54
C MET A 1 -2.46 -27.09 3.27
N ARG A 2 -2.71 -27.66 2.11
CA ARG A 2 -2.33 -27.08 0.79
C ARG A 2 -3.31 -26.03 0.25
N ASP A 3 -4.50 -25.93 0.82
CA ASP A 3 -5.60 -25.09 0.30
C ASP A 3 -5.69 -23.69 0.92
N ARG A 4 -4.93 -23.41 1.98
CA ARG A 4 -4.92 -22.10 2.66
C ARG A 4 -4.50 -20.93 1.74
N PRO A 5 -3.46 -21.06 0.89
CA PRO A 5 -3.10 -19.95 0.01
C PRO A 5 -4.18 -19.66 -1.04
N ILE A 6 -4.86 -20.67 -1.57
CA ILE A 6 -5.92 -20.49 -2.56
C ILE A 6 -7.09 -19.72 -1.95
N VAL A 7 -7.51 -20.10 -0.73
CA VAL A 7 -8.58 -19.38 -0.02
C VAL A 7 -8.20 -17.92 0.23
N LEU A 8 -6.95 -17.67 0.62
CA LEU A 8 -6.47 -16.29 0.84
C LEU A 8 -6.51 -15.45 -0.45
N TYR A 9 -6.05 -16.01 -1.57
CA TYR A 9 -6.10 -15.35 -2.87
C TYR A 9 -7.54 -15.09 -3.32
N LEU A 10 -8.44 -16.06 -3.12
CA LEU A 10 -9.86 -15.90 -3.45
C LEU A 10 -10.50 -14.78 -2.62
N VAL A 11 -10.25 -14.77 -1.30
CA VAL A 11 -10.78 -13.72 -0.42
C VAL A 11 -10.23 -12.35 -0.83
N ALA A 12 -8.93 -12.23 -1.05
CA ALA A 12 -8.32 -10.98 -1.48
C ALA A 12 -8.89 -10.48 -2.82
N THR A 13 -9.07 -11.40 -3.78
CA THR A 13 -9.65 -11.07 -5.10
C THR A 13 -11.10 -10.63 -4.96
N VAL A 14 -11.92 -11.35 -4.19
CA VAL A 14 -13.33 -11.00 -3.98
C VAL A 14 -13.47 -9.65 -3.28
N CYS A 15 -12.65 -9.38 -2.26
CA CYS A 15 -12.64 -8.09 -1.57
C CYS A 15 -12.22 -6.96 -2.51
N GLY A 16 -11.16 -7.15 -3.31
CA GLY A 16 -10.68 -6.15 -4.27
C GLY A 16 -11.69 -5.84 -5.36
N VAL A 17 -12.23 -6.87 -6.01
CA VAL A 17 -13.27 -6.72 -7.05
C VAL A 17 -14.55 -6.12 -6.46
N GLY A 18 -14.96 -6.56 -5.28
CA GLY A 18 -16.13 -6.02 -4.58
C GLY A 18 -15.98 -4.52 -4.27
N ALA A 19 -14.81 -4.09 -3.80
CA ALA A 19 -14.52 -2.68 -3.56
C ALA A 19 -14.58 -1.84 -4.84
N LEU A 20 -14.01 -2.34 -5.94
CA LEU A 20 -14.07 -1.67 -7.25
C LEU A 20 -15.51 -1.51 -7.76
N ILE A 21 -16.33 -2.57 -7.66
CA ILE A 21 -17.73 -2.53 -8.07
C ILE A 21 -18.51 -1.54 -7.20
N ALA A 22 -18.33 -1.59 -5.88
CA ALA A 22 -18.99 -0.69 -4.95
C ALA A 22 -18.62 0.78 -5.22
N ASN A 23 -17.34 1.07 -5.45
CA ASN A 23 -16.89 2.41 -5.80
C ASN A 23 -17.49 2.90 -7.12
N SER A 24 -17.51 2.06 -8.15
CA SER A 24 -18.08 2.39 -9.45
C SER A 24 -19.60 2.62 -9.36
N ALA A 25 -20.31 1.80 -8.60
CA ALA A 25 -21.74 1.96 -8.37
C ALA A 25 -22.06 3.25 -7.60
N LEU A 26 -21.29 3.55 -6.55
CA LEU A 26 -21.43 4.80 -5.79
C LEU A 26 -21.22 6.02 -6.69
N HIS A 27 -20.19 6.01 -7.50
CA HIS A 27 -19.90 7.12 -8.43
C HIS A 27 -20.99 7.29 -9.50
N ALA A 28 -21.57 6.19 -9.97
CA ALA A 28 -22.68 6.23 -10.93
C ALA A 28 -24.00 6.73 -10.32
N LEU A 29 -24.28 6.38 -9.05
CA LEU A 29 -25.52 6.74 -8.37
C LEU A 29 -25.49 8.15 -7.79
N TRP A 30 -24.34 8.63 -7.36
CA TRP A 30 -24.14 9.96 -6.76
C TRP A 30 -22.92 10.66 -7.34
N PRO A 31 -22.98 11.14 -8.60
CA PRO A 31 -21.84 11.78 -9.26
C PRO A 31 -21.42 13.10 -8.59
N GLU A 32 -22.34 13.78 -7.91
CA GLU A 32 -22.07 15.04 -7.19
C GLU A 32 -21.49 14.80 -5.78
N TRP A 33 -21.38 13.55 -5.34
CA TRP A 33 -20.86 13.24 -4.02
C TRP A 33 -19.32 13.29 -4.01
N HIS A 34 -18.80 14.43 -3.61
CA HIS A 34 -17.37 14.64 -3.41
C HIS A 34 -17.08 14.64 -1.92
N TRP A 35 -16.51 13.55 -1.44
CA TRP A 35 -16.03 13.50 -0.07
C TRP A 35 -14.65 14.12 0.02
N HIS A 36 -14.54 15.26 0.71
CA HIS A 36 -13.25 15.86 1.06
C HIS A 36 -12.58 14.98 2.13
N HIS A 37 -11.86 13.97 1.70
CA HIS A 37 -11.26 12.97 2.56
C HIS A 37 -9.73 13.07 2.63
N GLU A 38 -9.16 14.21 2.23
CA GLU A 38 -7.71 14.43 2.23
C GLU A 38 -7.03 14.03 3.55
N PRO A 39 -7.53 14.42 4.75
CA PRO A 39 -6.90 14.01 6.00
C PRO A 39 -6.96 12.49 6.24
N LEU A 40 -8.05 11.84 5.86
CA LEU A 40 -8.20 10.39 5.98
C LEU A 40 -7.29 9.66 5.01
N HIS A 41 -7.21 10.15 3.77
CA HIS A 41 -6.35 9.59 2.74
C HIS A 41 -4.88 9.64 3.18
N SER A 42 -4.38 10.80 3.58
CA SER A 42 -3.01 10.96 4.09
C SER A 42 -2.72 10.10 5.32
N THR A 43 -3.70 9.96 6.21
CA THR A 43 -3.55 9.09 7.39
C THR A 43 -3.41 7.62 7.00
N ILE A 44 -4.21 7.15 6.05
CA ILE A 44 -4.13 5.76 5.58
C ILE A 44 -2.80 5.51 4.87
N GLU A 45 -2.33 6.44 4.05
CA GLU A 45 -1.03 6.35 3.37
C GLU A 45 0.12 6.33 4.38
N ALA A 46 0.12 7.24 5.37
CA ALA A 46 1.13 7.25 6.42
C ALA A 46 1.15 5.95 7.23
N VAL A 47 0.00 5.40 7.60
CA VAL A 47 -0.06 4.10 8.29
C VAL A 47 0.48 2.98 7.38
N GLY A 48 0.12 2.99 6.09
CA GLY A 48 0.63 2.03 5.11
C GLY A 48 2.15 2.11 4.95
N GLY A 49 2.68 3.33 4.86
CA GLY A 49 4.12 3.60 4.80
C GLY A 49 4.87 3.09 6.03
N LEU A 50 4.36 3.36 7.23
CA LEU A 50 4.92 2.85 8.49
C LEU A 50 4.93 1.32 8.56
N VAL A 51 3.85 0.66 8.13
CA VAL A 51 3.77 -0.81 8.07
C VAL A 51 4.81 -1.35 7.08
N ALA A 52 4.99 -0.71 5.93
CA ALA A 52 5.98 -1.11 4.95
C ALA A 52 7.41 -0.97 5.52
N VAL A 53 7.73 0.16 6.16
CA VAL A 53 9.03 0.36 6.83
C VAL A 53 9.27 -0.70 7.90
N ALA A 54 8.29 -0.94 8.78
CA ALA A 54 8.39 -1.96 9.83
C ALA A 54 8.64 -3.36 9.24
N THR A 55 7.92 -3.71 8.17
CA THR A 55 8.12 -4.97 7.45
C THR A 55 9.52 -5.08 6.87
N GLY A 56 10.03 -4.02 6.25
CA GLY A 56 11.40 -3.96 5.75
C GLY A 56 12.45 -4.19 6.83
N ILE A 57 12.28 -3.57 8.01
CA ILE A 57 13.18 -3.75 9.16
C ILE A 57 13.15 -5.21 9.66
N VAL A 58 11.96 -5.80 9.80
CA VAL A 58 11.81 -7.20 10.22
C VAL A 58 12.49 -8.14 9.23
N LEU A 59 12.33 -7.92 7.92
CA LEU A 59 12.98 -8.70 6.89
C LEU A 59 14.50 -8.60 6.95
N LEU A 60 15.07 -7.43 7.27
CA LEU A 60 16.51 -7.26 7.47
C LEU A 60 17.04 -8.01 8.69
N GLN A 61 16.22 -8.18 9.72
CA GLN A 61 16.58 -8.90 10.94
C GLN A 61 16.45 -10.42 10.80
N THR A 62 15.81 -10.90 9.75
CA THR A 62 15.62 -12.34 9.51
C THR A 62 16.97 -12.97 9.14
N ARG A 63 17.44 -13.87 9.99
CA ARG A 63 18.70 -14.59 9.83
C ARG A 63 18.49 -15.94 9.16
N ASP A 64 18.10 -15.93 7.91
CA ASP A 64 18.04 -17.14 7.09
C ASP A 64 19.17 -17.10 6.06
N ASP A 65 20.23 -17.87 6.29
CA ASP A 65 21.42 -17.84 5.46
C ASP A 65 21.14 -18.26 4.00
N ILE A 66 20.17 -19.12 3.79
CA ILE A 66 19.81 -19.64 2.44
C ILE A 66 19.03 -18.59 1.65
N ALA A 67 18.18 -17.81 2.29
CA ALA A 67 17.30 -16.84 1.66
C ALA A 67 17.71 -15.37 1.89
N ALA A 68 18.87 -15.13 2.52
CA ALA A 68 19.31 -13.80 2.94
C ALA A 68 19.31 -12.77 1.80
N GLY A 69 19.75 -13.14 0.61
CA GLY A 69 19.75 -12.25 -0.55
C GLY A 69 18.35 -11.80 -0.95
N ARG A 70 17.39 -12.72 -0.96
CA ARG A 70 15.99 -12.44 -1.30
C ARG A 70 15.34 -11.53 -0.25
N TYR A 71 15.55 -11.81 1.03
CA TYR A 71 15.02 -10.98 2.11
C TYR A 71 15.58 -9.57 2.10
N ARG A 72 16.85 -9.39 1.77
CA ARG A 72 17.46 -8.07 1.63
C ARG A 72 16.86 -7.26 0.47
N MET A 73 16.60 -7.90 -0.68
CA MET A 73 15.93 -7.23 -1.80
C MET A 73 14.50 -6.83 -1.46
N LEU A 74 13.74 -7.73 -0.83
CA LEU A 74 12.39 -7.43 -0.37
C LEU A 74 12.38 -6.32 0.68
N ALA A 75 13.30 -6.36 1.63
CA ALA A 75 13.46 -5.32 2.64
C ALA A 75 13.75 -3.95 2.01
N ALA A 76 14.66 -3.90 1.03
CA ALA A 76 14.97 -2.66 0.33
C ALA A 76 13.74 -2.10 -0.41
N GLY A 77 12.95 -2.98 -1.05
CA GLY A 77 11.69 -2.59 -1.69
C GLY A 77 10.68 -2.01 -0.70
N PHE A 78 10.44 -2.71 0.41
CA PHE A 78 9.50 -2.24 1.45
C PHE A 78 9.97 -0.94 2.11
N LEU A 79 11.26 -0.81 2.42
CA LEU A 79 11.81 0.43 2.99
C LEU A 79 11.70 1.59 2.02
N GLY A 80 12.09 1.38 0.74
CA GLY A 80 12.01 2.41 -0.28
C GLY A 80 10.57 2.88 -0.52
N MET A 81 9.65 1.94 -0.70
CA MET A 81 8.23 2.24 -0.87
C MET A 81 7.65 2.95 0.35
N GLY A 82 7.91 2.45 1.56
CA GLY A 82 7.38 3.04 2.78
C GLY A 82 7.88 4.47 3.00
N ILE A 83 9.16 4.74 2.76
CA ILE A 83 9.72 6.10 2.85
C ILE A 83 9.08 7.04 1.82
N LEU A 84 8.88 6.59 0.58
CA LEU A 84 8.24 7.39 -0.46
C LEU A 84 6.77 7.69 -0.13
N GLU A 85 6.04 6.74 0.43
CA GLU A 85 4.66 6.93 0.90
C GLU A 85 4.58 7.94 2.05
N GLU A 86 5.52 7.90 3.01
CA GLU A 86 5.59 8.89 4.07
C GLU A 86 5.83 10.30 3.51
N PHE A 87 6.74 10.44 2.55
CA PHE A 87 6.94 11.72 1.88
C PHE A 87 5.70 12.17 1.12
N HIS A 88 5.02 11.25 0.44
CA HIS A 88 3.79 11.55 -0.28
C HIS A 88 2.69 12.04 0.68
N ALA A 89 2.56 11.40 1.84
CA ALA A 89 1.53 11.74 2.82
C ALA A 89 1.71 13.15 3.45
N ILE A 90 2.95 13.66 3.53
CA ILE A 90 3.25 14.95 4.17
C ILE A 90 3.46 16.10 3.18
N VAL A 91 3.68 15.83 1.90
CA VAL A 91 3.92 16.87 0.90
C VAL A 91 2.59 17.48 0.45
N PRO A 92 2.45 18.80 0.47
CA PRO A 92 1.25 19.46 -0.03
C PRO A 92 0.97 19.14 -1.50
N PRO A 93 -0.30 19.14 -1.93
CA PRO A 93 -0.66 18.92 -3.33
C PRO A 93 0.11 19.83 -4.29
N GLY A 94 0.78 19.24 -5.29
CA GLY A 94 1.60 19.95 -6.26
C GLY A 94 2.51 19.01 -7.05
N ASN A 95 3.47 19.56 -7.77
CA ASN A 95 4.39 18.77 -8.59
C ASN A 95 5.20 17.74 -7.77
N GLY A 96 5.61 18.09 -6.54
CA GLY A 96 6.30 17.19 -5.63
C GLY A 96 5.42 16.01 -5.21
N PHE A 97 4.17 16.26 -4.89
CA PHE A 97 3.18 15.24 -4.56
C PHE A 97 3.02 14.21 -5.68
N VAL A 98 2.86 14.67 -6.93
CA VAL A 98 2.73 13.79 -8.10
C VAL A 98 4.01 12.99 -8.32
N LEU A 99 5.19 13.61 -8.13
CA LEU A 99 6.48 12.94 -8.27
C LEU A 99 6.63 11.78 -7.28
N PHE A 100 6.38 12.03 -5.98
CA PHE A 100 6.52 11.00 -4.96
C PHE A 100 5.52 9.86 -5.15
N ARG A 101 4.29 10.16 -5.54
CA ARG A 101 3.28 9.16 -5.87
C ARG A 101 3.74 8.25 -7.01
N ASN A 102 4.27 8.84 -8.08
CA ASN A 102 4.74 8.06 -9.24
C ASN A 102 5.99 7.23 -8.94
N LEU A 103 6.81 7.64 -7.97
CA LEU A 103 7.99 6.88 -7.54
C LEU A 103 7.65 5.75 -6.58
N ALA A 104 6.55 5.87 -5.82
CA ALA A 104 6.09 4.87 -4.86
C ALA A 104 5.28 3.73 -5.50
N SER A 105 4.69 3.94 -6.67
CA SER A 105 3.89 2.97 -7.41
C SER A 105 4.70 2.18 -8.44
#